data_65c4bb74acd692c1f62c20e319959bdb
#
_entry.id   65c4bb74acd692c1f62c20e319959bdb
#
_cell.length_a   1.000
_cell.length_b   1.000
_cell.length_c   1.000
_cell.angle_alpha   90.00
_cell.angle_beta   90.00
_cell.angle_gamma   90.00
#
_symmetry.space_group_name_H-M   'P 1'
#
loop_
_entity.id
_entity.type
_entity.pdbx_description
1 polymer ?
#
loop_
_entity_poly.entity_id
_entity_poly.type
_entity_poly.pdbx_seq_one_letter_code
_entity_poly.pdbx_strand_id
1 'polypeptide(L)'
;FAVLYLATYITTRFIKRGLKKFFEEDKKEMPKLPNKSISLILSIIVSMITSNMLIEKTMLALNGAYFGVNDPVFNVDIGYYMFQKPFIEALIIYFIGLMVLYTIYIAAYYIISFNKYFEKGIDPATLKKNTFVKQIITNIVLIILAVSAITIVKVQDVVCGKFLNLSNGISLYGAGLIDVTIKVWGYRIFAVIISVCAIMAIRNFKKENFKKVIGWLSTIPIYLIALFLVILIFDLVYINKNELDK
;
A
#
# COMPACT_ATOMS: atom_id res chain seq x y z
N PHE A 1 12.46 10.08 14.03
CA PHE A 1 11.80 11.36 14.38
C PHE A 1 12.06 12.46 13.36
N ALA A 2 13.34 12.87 13.13
CA ALA A 2 13.67 14.00 12.28
C ALA A 2 13.09 13.91 10.85
N VAL A 3 13.19 12.72 10.21
CA VAL A 3 12.64 12.47 8.88
C VAL A 3 11.12 12.61 8.87
N LEU A 4 10.44 12.08 9.88
CA LEU A 4 8.99 12.20 10.02
C LEU A 4 8.55 13.64 10.25
N TYR A 5 9.28 14.39 11.09
CA TYR A 5 9.00 15.79 11.32
C TYR A 5 9.14 16.60 10.03
N LEU A 6 10.22 16.39 9.27
CA LEU A 6 10.42 17.07 7.98
C LEU A 6 9.32 16.70 6.98
N ALA A 7 8.97 15.43 6.87
CA ALA A 7 7.93 14.96 5.96
C ALA A 7 6.56 15.57 6.31
N THR A 8 6.16 15.54 7.59
CA THR A 8 4.91 16.17 8.04
C THR A 8 4.94 17.69 7.87
N TYR A 9 6.05 18.35 8.17
CA TYR A 9 6.18 19.79 7.98
C TYR A 9 6.10 20.22 6.52
N ILE A 10 6.75 19.47 5.62
CA ILE A 10 6.66 19.71 4.17
C ILE A 10 5.23 19.51 3.69
N THR A 11 4.57 18.43 4.10
CA THR A 11 3.18 18.11 3.74
C THR A 11 2.24 19.24 4.19
N THR A 12 2.33 19.67 5.45
CA THR A 12 1.52 20.79 5.97
C THR A 12 1.78 22.11 5.24
N ARG A 13 3.02 22.36 4.84
CA ARG A 13 3.39 23.55 4.06
C ARG A 13 2.76 23.52 2.65
N PHE A 14 2.73 22.34 1.99
CA PHE A 14 2.05 22.19 0.70
C PHE A 14 0.54 22.39 0.82
N ILE A 15 -0.09 21.81 1.85
CA ILE A 15 -1.51 22.01 2.14
C ILE A 15 -1.80 23.51 2.34
N LYS A 16 -0.99 24.18 3.17
CA LYS A 16 -1.13 25.61 3.44
C LYS A 16 -1.04 26.46 2.17
N ARG A 17 -0.10 26.15 1.27
CA ARG A 17 0.04 26.85 -0.01
C ARG A 17 -1.17 26.63 -0.93
N GLY A 18 -1.70 25.41 -0.98
CA GLY A 18 -2.89 25.09 -1.77
C GLY A 18 -4.13 25.81 -1.25
N LEU A 19 -4.32 25.81 0.08
CA LEU A 19 -5.40 26.54 0.73
C LEU A 19 -5.28 28.07 0.54
N LYS A 20 -4.07 28.62 0.69
CA LYS A 20 -3.84 30.06 0.54
C LYS A 20 -4.35 30.55 -0.81
N LYS A 21 -4.00 29.86 -1.91
CA LYS A 21 -4.48 30.22 -3.25
C LYS A 21 -6.02 30.19 -3.34
N PHE A 22 -6.65 29.20 -2.74
CA PHE A 22 -8.10 29.05 -2.75
C PHE A 22 -8.80 30.19 -1.97
N PHE A 23 -8.29 30.52 -0.76
CA PHE A 23 -8.84 31.63 0.05
C PHE A 23 -8.59 33.00 -0.57
N GLU A 24 -7.46 33.21 -1.26
CA GLU A 24 -7.16 34.46 -1.99
C GLU A 24 -8.12 34.66 -3.19
N GLU A 25 -8.47 33.58 -3.92
CA GLU A 25 -9.45 33.64 -5.01
C GLU A 25 -10.84 34.05 -4.51
N ASP A 26 -11.23 33.62 -3.30
CA ASP A 26 -12.53 33.96 -2.67
C ASP A 26 -12.50 35.22 -1.78
N LYS A 27 -11.35 35.94 -1.72
CA LYS A 27 -11.17 37.15 -0.88
C LYS A 27 -11.47 36.92 0.62
N LYS A 28 -11.20 35.69 1.13
CA LYS A 28 -11.43 35.32 2.53
C LYS A 28 -10.11 35.15 3.29
N GLU A 29 -10.13 35.44 4.59
CA GLU A 29 -8.98 35.27 5.45
C GLU A 29 -8.74 33.77 5.77
N MET A 30 -7.50 33.34 5.58
CA MET A 30 -7.10 31.95 5.86
C MET A 30 -6.96 31.70 7.37
N PRO A 31 -7.52 30.59 7.92
CA PRO A 31 -7.35 30.26 9.34
C PRO A 31 -5.87 30.06 9.71
N LYS A 32 -5.48 30.64 10.84
CA LYS A 32 -4.14 30.46 11.42
C LYS A 32 -4.09 29.08 12.10
N LEU A 33 -3.56 28.08 11.40
CA LEU A 33 -3.32 26.76 11.97
C LEU A 33 -1.86 26.62 12.44
N PRO A 34 -1.61 26.08 13.65
CA PRO A 34 -0.27 25.94 14.21
C PRO A 34 0.46 24.74 13.60
N ASN A 35 0.80 24.84 12.30
CA ASN A 35 1.40 23.74 11.55
C ASN A 35 2.67 23.14 12.18
N LYS A 36 3.51 23.97 12.80
CA LYS A 36 4.73 23.49 13.45
C LYS A 36 4.42 22.58 14.64
N SER A 37 3.49 23.00 15.51
CA SER A 37 3.07 22.22 16.67
C SER A 37 2.37 20.93 16.28
N ILE A 38 1.47 20.98 15.29
CA ILE A 38 0.77 19.79 14.78
C ILE A 38 1.78 18.81 14.17
N SER A 39 2.72 19.29 13.35
CA SER A 39 3.75 18.42 12.76
C SER A 39 4.66 17.80 13.81
N LEU A 40 5.00 18.54 14.86
CA LEU A 40 5.83 18.05 15.95
C LEU A 40 5.12 16.97 16.76
N ILE A 41 3.88 17.21 17.18
CA ILE A 41 3.09 16.25 17.95
C ILE A 41 2.86 14.96 17.14
N LEU A 42 2.44 15.09 15.87
CA LEU A 42 2.19 13.95 15.01
C LEU A 42 3.46 13.12 14.79
N SER A 43 4.60 13.78 14.56
CA SER A 43 5.88 13.07 14.34
C SER A 43 6.40 12.39 15.60
N ILE A 44 6.19 12.95 16.80
CA ILE A 44 6.52 12.29 18.07
C ILE A 44 5.67 11.02 18.23
N ILE A 45 4.36 11.13 18.13
CA ILE A 45 3.44 10.00 18.32
C ILE A 45 3.78 8.87 17.35
N VAL A 46 3.89 9.17 16.05
CA VAL A 46 4.19 8.16 15.05
C VAL A 46 5.56 7.53 15.25
N SER A 47 6.60 8.33 15.60
CA SER A 47 7.94 7.78 15.84
C SER A 47 7.99 6.88 17.06
N MET A 48 7.27 7.20 18.14
CA MET A 48 7.20 6.35 19.33
C MET A 48 6.52 5.00 19.04
N ILE A 49 5.41 5.01 18.30
CA ILE A 49 4.68 3.78 17.95
C ILE A 49 5.52 2.87 17.05
N THR A 50 6.25 3.45 16.10
CA THR A 50 6.91 2.68 15.04
C THR A 50 8.38 2.35 15.32
N SER A 51 9.01 3.01 16.32
CA SER A 51 10.44 2.84 16.58
C SER A 51 10.80 1.40 16.95
N ASN A 52 10.07 0.77 17.87
CA ASN A 52 10.37 -0.59 18.32
C ASN A 52 10.27 -1.61 17.19
N MET A 53 9.21 -1.51 16.37
CA MET A 53 8.99 -2.41 15.24
C MET A 53 10.10 -2.31 14.18
N LEU A 54 10.56 -1.09 13.89
CA LEU A 54 11.57 -0.87 12.85
C LEU A 54 12.98 -1.13 13.34
N ILE A 55 13.31 -0.81 14.60
CA ILE A 55 14.66 -1.00 15.16
C ILE A 55 15.04 -2.48 15.15
N GLU A 56 14.18 -3.35 15.69
CA GLU A 56 14.44 -4.80 15.73
C GLU A 56 14.71 -5.36 14.33
N LYS A 57 13.81 -5.09 13.38
CA LYS A 57 13.94 -5.59 12.00
C LYS A 57 15.14 -4.99 11.27
N THR A 58 15.48 -3.74 11.54
CA THR A 58 16.68 -3.10 11.00
C THR A 58 17.95 -3.77 11.52
N MET A 59 18.03 -4.01 12.84
CA MET A 59 19.17 -4.69 13.45
C MET A 59 19.35 -6.12 12.91
N LEU A 60 18.24 -6.84 12.75
CA LEU A 60 18.27 -8.19 12.13
C LEU A 60 18.76 -8.12 10.69
N ALA A 61 18.28 -7.18 9.88
CA ALA A 61 18.66 -7.05 8.48
C ALA A 61 20.15 -6.66 8.29
N LEU A 62 20.67 -5.79 9.17
CA LEU A 62 22.07 -5.33 9.12
C LEU A 62 23.06 -6.40 9.60
N ASN A 63 22.64 -7.27 10.52
CA ASN A 63 23.47 -8.35 11.08
C ASN A 63 23.10 -9.72 10.50
N GLY A 64 22.37 -9.75 9.39
CA GLY A 64 21.95 -10.98 8.74
C GLY A 64 23.13 -11.78 8.18
N ALA A 65 23.07 -13.10 8.36
CA ALA A 65 24.08 -14.02 7.82
C ALA A 65 23.63 -14.56 6.45
N TYR A 66 24.60 -14.83 5.61
CA TYR A 66 24.43 -15.55 4.36
C TYR A 66 24.64 -17.05 4.63
N PHE A 67 23.66 -17.87 4.26
CA PHE A 67 23.70 -19.31 4.53
C PHE A 67 24.34 -20.12 3.39
N GLY A 68 24.47 -19.54 2.20
CA GLY A 68 24.99 -20.26 1.02
C GLY A 68 24.03 -21.30 0.45
N VAL A 69 22.78 -21.31 0.91
CA VAL A 69 21.72 -22.22 0.45
C VAL A 69 20.59 -21.39 -0.11
N ASN A 70 20.30 -21.63 -1.40
CA ASN A 70 19.22 -20.92 -2.09
C ASN A 70 17.94 -21.74 -2.12
N ASP A 71 16.79 -21.06 -2.03
CA ASP A 71 15.50 -21.70 -2.25
C ASP A 71 15.33 -22.11 -3.73
N PRO A 72 14.63 -23.23 -4.01
CA PRO A 72 14.49 -23.73 -5.37
C PRO A 72 13.49 -22.96 -6.23
N VAL A 73 12.64 -22.09 -5.66
CA VAL A 73 11.56 -21.38 -6.39
C VAL A 73 12.03 -20.03 -6.92
N PHE A 74 12.69 -19.24 -6.07
CA PHE A 74 13.15 -17.89 -6.41
C PHE A 74 14.67 -17.79 -6.55
N ASN A 75 15.39 -18.85 -6.20
CA ASN A 75 16.86 -18.92 -6.20
C ASN A 75 17.51 -17.82 -5.33
N VAL A 76 16.92 -17.55 -4.17
CA VAL A 76 17.37 -16.54 -3.21
C VAL A 76 17.87 -17.24 -1.95
N ASP A 77 18.96 -16.72 -1.36
CA ASP A 77 19.54 -17.28 -0.14
C ASP A 77 18.54 -17.28 1.02
N ILE A 78 18.54 -18.33 1.83
CA ILE A 78 17.63 -18.49 2.99
C ILE A 78 17.79 -17.33 3.98
N GLY A 79 19.01 -16.78 4.14
CA GLY A 79 19.27 -15.61 4.98
C GLY A 79 18.46 -14.39 4.60
N TYR A 80 18.17 -14.20 3.31
CA TYR A 80 17.29 -13.12 2.87
C TYR A 80 15.89 -13.24 3.49
N TYR A 81 15.28 -14.42 3.49
CA TYR A 81 13.95 -14.65 4.06
C TYR A 81 13.89 -14.43 5.56
N MET A 82 14.98 -14.75 6.27
CA MET A 82 15.05 -14.61 7.72
C MET A 82 15.35 -13.18 8.17
N PHE A 83 16.21 -12.46 7.47
CA PHE A 83 16.75 -11.19 7.94
C PHE A 83 16.29 -9.98 7.13
N GLN A 84 16.39 -10.04 5.81
CA GLN A 84 16.18 -8.88 4.95
C GLN A 84 14.71 -8.70 4.56
N LYS A 85 14.03 -9.78 4.18
CA LYS A 85 12.63 -9.74 3.75
C LYS A 85 11.69 -9.15 4.81
N PRO A 86 11.74 -9.56 6.11
CA PRO A 86 10.89 -8.97 7.16
C PRO A 86 11.11 -7.47 7.34
N PHE A 87 12.33 -6.98 7.11
CA PHE A 87 12.65 -5.56 7.14
C PHE A 87 12.04 -4.81 5.95
N ILE A 88 12.18 -5.36 4.74
CA ILE A 88 11.59 -4.78 3.52
C ILE A 88 10.07 -4.70 3.65
N GLU A 89 9.41 -5.76 4.12
CA GLU A 89 7.98 -5.77 4.38
C GLU A 89 7.57 -4.70 5.39
N ALA A 90 8.30 -4.60 6.50
CA ALA A 90 8.03 -3.60 7.52
C ALA A 90 8.17 -2.17 6.98
N LEU A 91 9.18 -1.90 6.14
CA LEU A 91 9.36 -0.59 5.51
C LEU A 91 8.20 -0.24 4.58
N ILE A 92 7.75 -1.19 3.74
CA ILE A 92 6.63 -0.94 2.81
C ILE A 92 5.33 -0.73 3.59
N ILE A 93 5.04 -1.56 4.59
CA ILE A 93 3.84 -1.44 5.44
C ILE A 93 3.87 -0.10 6.19
N TYR A 94 5.03 0.27 6.73
CA TYR A 94 5.22 1.56 7.39
C TYR A 94 4.95 2.73 6.43
N PHE A 95 5.45 2.67 5.20
CA PHE A 95 5.21 3.67 4.18
C PHE A 95 3.72 3.79 3.84
N ILE A 96 3.01 2.65 3.68
CA ILE A 96 1.56 2.63 3.45
C ILE A 96 0.83 3.31 4.62
N GLY A 97 1.17 2.94 5.86
CA GLY A 97 0.57 3.51 7.06
C GLY A 97 0.77 5.04 7.14
N LEU A 98 1.97 5.53 6.84
CA LEU A 98 2.26 6.96 6.77
C LEU A 98 1.43 7.66 5.69
N MET A 99 1.32 7.09 4.49
CA MET A 99 0.55 7.70 3.40
C MET A 99 -0.94 7.75 3.72
N VAL A 100 -1.49 6.70 4.36
CA VAL A 100 -2.88 6.68 4.84
C VAL A 100 -3.08 7.77 5.90
N LEU A 101 -2.19 7.85 6.88
CA LEU A 101 -2.26 8.85 7.95
C LEU A 101 -2.18 10.29 7.37
N TYR A 102 -1.29 10.54 6.43
CA TYR A 102 -1.22 11.83 5.74
C TYR A 102 -2.46 12.14 4.92
N THR A 103 -3.08 11.14 4.30
CA THR A 103 -4.32 11.34 3.55
C THR A 103 -5.47 11.73 4.48
N ILE A 104 -5.59 11.05 5.63
CA ILE A 104 -6.58 11.40 6.67
C ILE A 104 -6.31 12.79 7.22
N TYR A 105 -5.05 13.12 7.51
CA TYR A 105 -4.68 14.44 8.01
C TYR A 105 -5.03 15.57 7.01
N ILE A 106 -4.73 15.37 5.73
CA ILE A 106 -5.06 16.30 4.66
C ILE A 106 -6.58 16.48 4.59
N ALA A 107 -7.35 15.39 4.59
CA ALA A 107 -8.81 15.43 4.53
C ALA A 107 -9.40 16.19 5.74
N ALA A 108 -8.96 15.85 6.95
CA ALA A 108 -9.41 16.51 8.18
C ALA A 108 -9.09 18.02 8.17
N TYR A 109 -7.88 18.38 7.76
CA TYR A 109 -7.47 19.79 7.68
C TYR A 109 -8.35 20.58 6.72
N TYR A 110 -8.69 20.02 5.58
CA TYR A 110 -9.60 20.65 4.61
C TYR A 110 -11.02 20.75 5.14
N ILE A 111 -11.57 19.69 5.72
CA ILE A 111 -12.93 19.70 6.29
C ILE A 111 -13.06 20.79 7.35
N ILE A 112 -12.11 20.90 8.27
CA ILE A 112 -12.10 21.92 9.32
C ILE A 112 -12.00 23.33 8.70
N SER A 113 -11.14 23.52 7.72
CA SER A 113 -10.96 24.81 7.06
C SER A 113 -12.22 25.22 6.26
N PHE A 114 -12.86 24.28 5.60
CA PHE A 114 -14.07 24.56 4.81
C PHE A 114 -15.30 24.80 5.68
N ASN A 115 -15.57 23.99 6.71
CA ASN A 115 -16.73 24.18 7.59
C ASN A 115 -16.76 25.54 8.27
N LYS A 116 -15.59 26.13 8.55
CA LYS A 116 -15.49 27.43 9.19
C LYS A 116 -15.80 28.61 8.25
N TYR A 117 -15.66 28.43 6.94
CA TYR A 117 -15.66 29.52 5.96
C TYR A 117 -16.72 29.41 4.86
N PHE A 118 -17.37 28.27 4.70
CA PHE A 118 -18.35 28.02 3.64
C PHE A 118 -19.69 27.52 4.19
N GLU A 119 -20.57 28.46 4.51
CA GLU A 119 -21.94 28.14 4.97
C GLU A 119 -22.86 27.53 3.90
N LYS A 120 -22.53 27.70 2.62
CA LYS A 120 -23.34 27.22 1.48
C LYS A 120 -22.91 25.92 0.83
N GLY A 121 -21.96 25.19 1.47
CA GLY A 121 -21.41 23.97 0.88
C GLY A 121 -20.34 24.24 -0.19
N ILE A 122 -19.69 23.16 -0.64
CA ILE A 122 -18.57 23.22 -1.58
C ILE A 122 -19.08 22.86 -2.96
N ASP A 123 -18.90 23.75 -3.94
CA ASP A 123 -19.17 23.41 -5.33
C ASP A 123 -18.14 22.36 -5.82
N PRO A 124 -18.60 21.19 -6.33
CA PRO A 124 -17.72 20.15 -6.87
C PRO A 124 -16.78 20.63 -7.97
N ALA A 125 -17.14 21.69 -8.71
CA ALA A 125 -16.31 22.25 -9.78
C ALA A 125 -15.08 22.98 -9.24
N THR A 126 -15.20 23.67 -8.10
CA THR A 126 -14.10 24.35 -7.42
C THR A 126 -13.14 23.38 -6.75
N LEU A 127 -13.63 22.23 -6.24
CA LEU A 127 -12.80 21.17 -5.69
C LEU A 127 -11.85 20.56 -6.74
N LYS A 128 -12.30 20.38 -7.98
CA LYS A 128 -11.50 19.74 -9.04
C LYS A 128 -10.23 20.51 -9.41
N LYS A 129 -10.24 21.83 -9.35
CA LYS A 129 -9.08 22.69 -9.63
C LYS A 129 -8.11 22.78 -8.45
N ASN A 130 -8.50 22.32 -7.27
CA ASN A 130 -7.78 22.56 -6.03
C ASN A 130 -6.55 21.62 -5.89
N THR A 131 -5.47 22.17 -5.36
CA THR A 131 -4.22 21.47 -5.00
C THR A 131 -4.48 20.31 -4.03
N PHE A 132 -5.51 20.37 -3.21
CA PHE A 132 -6.00 19.33 -2.32
C PHE A 132 -6.33 18.01 -3.03
N VAL A 133 -7.19 18.06 -4.04
CA VAL A 133 -7.59 16.85 -4.79
C VAL A 133 -6.37 16.22 -5.46
N LYS A 134 -5.46 17.06 -6.00
CA LYS A 134 -4.21 16.57 -6.58
C LYS A 134 -3.34 15.85 -5.53
N GLN A 135 -3.29 16.35 -4.31
CA GLN A 135 -2.48 15.79 -3.23
C GLN A 135 -3.07 14.47 -2.73
N ILE A 136 -4.38 14.38 -2.52
CA ILE A 136 -5.06 13.13 -2.17
C ILE A 136 -4.85 12.07 -3.25
N ILE A 137 -5.04 12.43 -4.52
CA ILE A 137 -4.84 11.50 -5.62
C ILE A 137 -3.38 11.00 -5.66
N THR A 138 -2.41 11.88 -5.47
CA THR A 138 -1.00 11.50 -5.43
C THR A 138 -0.73 10.50 -4.30
N ASN A 139 -1.27 10.75 -3.11
CA ASN A 139 -1.13 9.83 -1.98
C ASN A 139 -1.79 8.46 -2.25
N ILE A 140 -3.00 8.46 -2.80
CA ILE A 140 -3.70 7.21 -3.18
C ILE A 140 -2.86 6.39 -4.17
N VAL A 141 -2.24 7.06 -5.15
CA VAL A 141 -1.36 6.38 -6.10
C VAL A 141 -0.15 5.78 -5.42
N LEU A 142 0.50 6.55 -4.56
CA LEU A 142 1.66 6.06 -3.81
C LEU A 142 1.30 4.86 -2.93
N ILE A 143 0.10 4.88 -2.30
CA ILE A 143 -0.43 3.74 -1.56
C ILE A 143 -0.61 2.53 -2.48
N ILE A 144 -1.23 2.70 -3.65
CA ILE A 144 -1.48 1.59 -4.58
C ILE A 144 -0.15 1.01 -5.11
N LEU A 145 0.83 1.85 -5.42
CA LEU A 145 2.16 1.38 -5.84
C LEU A 145 2.87 0.64 -4.70
N ALA A 146 2.73 1.09 -3.47
CA ALA A 146 3.28 0.39 -2.31
C ALA A 146 2.55 -0.94 -2.04
N VAL A 147 1.22 -1.01 -2.26
CA VAL A 147 0.46 -2.27 -2.22
C VAL A 147 0.93 -3.23 -3.32
N SER A 148 1.24 -2.74 -4.52
CA SER A 148 1.85 -3.56 -5.55
C SER A 148 3.22 -4.11 -5.12
N ALA A 149 4.07 -3.27 -4.54
CA ALA A 149 5.39 -3.67 -4.06
C ALA A 149 5.30 -4.73 -2.94
N ILE A 150 4.43 -4.53 -1.94
CA ILE A 150 4.24 -5.53 -0.87
C ILE A 150 3.68 -6.84 -1.40
N THR A 151 2.82 -6.82 -2.42
CA THR A 151 2.30 -8.03 -3.05
C THR A 151 3.43 -8.85 -3.67
N ILE A 152 4.38 -8.20 -4.38
CA ILE A 152 5.55 -8.87 -4.97
C ILE A 152 6.43 -9.51 -3.89
N VAL A 153 6.66 -8.82 -2.78
CA VAL A 153 7.47 -9.35 -1.67
C VAL A 153 6.76 -10.51 -0.98
N LYS A 154 5.46 -10.39 -0.73
CA LYS A 154 4.65 -11.43 -0.06
C LYS A 154 4.42 -12.69 -0.88
N VAL A 155 4.50 -12.61 -2.21
CA VAL A 155 4.47 -13.81 -3.06
C VAL A 155 5.57 -14.79 -2.68
N GLN A 156 6.71 -14.31 -2.17
CA GLN A 156 7.81 -15.16 -1.72
C GLN A 156 7.49 -15.97 -0.45
N ASP A 157 6.39 -15.66 0.27
CA ASP A 157 5.95 -16.42 1.45
C ASP A 157 5.55 -17.87 1.10
N VAL A 158 5.27 -18.15 -0.17
CA VAL A 158 4.94 -19.51 -0.63
C VAL A 158 6.05 -20.53 -0.31
N VAL A 159 7.30 -20.09 -0.25
CA VAL A 159 8.46 -20.97 0.08
C VAL A 159 8.38 -21.49 1.52
N CYS A 160 7.85 -20.69 2.45
CA CYS A 160 7.71 -21.01 3.87
C CYS A 160 6.28 -21.45 4.22
N GLY A 161 5.39 -21.55 3.24
CA GLY A 161 3.99 -21.92 3.44
C GLY A 161 3.81 -23.36 3.91
N LYS A 162 2.68 -23.63 4.56
CA LYS A 162 2.26 -24.99 4.93
C LYS A 162 1.66 -25.65 3.70
N PHE A 163 2.30 -26.73 3.25
CA PHE A 163 1.96 -27.40 2.00
C PHE A 163 0.95 -28.53 2.18
N LEU A 164 1.17 -29.43 3.14
CA LEU A 164 0.34 -30.62 3.34
C LEU A 164 0.23 -30.96 4.82
N ASN A 165 -0.99 -31.39 5.25
CA ASN A 165 -1.22 -32.03 6.54
C ASN A 165 -1.39 -33.54 6.30
N LEU A 166 -0.40 -34.32 6.71
CA LEU A 166 -0.53 -35.77 6.71
C LEU A 166 -1.44 -36.22 7.85
N SER A 167 -2.18 -37.33 7.62
CA SER A 167 -3.07 -37.94 8.61
C SER A 167 -2.38 -38.28 9.93
N ASN A 168 -1.06 -38.41 9.95
CA ASN A 168 -0.24 -38.73 11.11
C ASN A 168 0.16 -37.49 11.94
N GLY A 169 -0.44 -36.31 11.71
CA GLY A 169 -0.11 -35.08 12.40
C GLY A 169 1.18 -34.40 11.94
N ILE A 170 1.85 -34.94 10.92
CA ILE A 170 3.05 -34.33 10.33
C ILE A 170 2.63 -33.28 9.32
N SER A 171 3.18 -32.09 9.41
CA SER A 171 2.98 -31.00 8.45
C SER A 171 4.22 -30.85 7.58
N LEU A 172 4.04 -30.90 6.27
CA LEU A 172 5.08 -30.57 5.31
C LEU A 172 5.02 -29.07 5.00
N TYR A 173 6.18 -28.43 5.03
CA TYR A 173 6.35 -27.01 4.72
C TYR A 173 7.08 -26.85 3.39
N GLY A 174 6.71 -25.83 2.64
CA GLY A 174 7.28 -25.51 1.35
C GLY A 174 6.24 -25.05 0.34
N ALA A 175 6.67 -24.86 -0.90
CA ALA A 175 5.77 -24.44 -1.98
C ALA A 175 5.12 -25.67 -2.65
N GLY A 176 3.81 -25.70 -2.69
CA GLY A 176 3.04 -26.69 -3.45
C GLY A 176 3.01 -26.40 -4.95
N LEU A 177 2.54 -27.34 -5.74
CA LEU A 177 2.42 -27.19 -7.20
C LEU A 177 1.58 -25.97 -7.58
N ILE A 178 0.43 -25.77 -6.95
CA ILE A 178 -0.43 -24.60 -7.15
C ILE A 178 0.28 -23.30 -6.78
N ASP A 179 1.05 -23.31 -5.70
CA ASP A 179 1.75 -22.13 -5.21
C ASP A 179 2.76 -21.64 -6.24
N VAL A 180 3.55 -22.54 -6.80
CA VAL A 180 4.60 -22.21 -7.78
C VAL A 180 4.00 -21.87 -9.15
N THR A 181 3.01 -22.64 -9.62
CA THR A 181 2.50 -22.49 -10.99
C THR A 181 1.43 -21.41 -11.12
N ILE A 182 0.51 -21.28 -10.15
CA ILE A 182 -0.64 -20.39 -10.28
C ILE A 182 -0.50 -19.17 -9.36
N LYS A 183 -0.25 -19.36 -8.06
CA LYS A 183 -0.25 -18.24 -7.11
C LYS A 183 0.90 -17.28 -7.36
N VAL A 184 2.12 -17.78 -7.57
CA VAL A 184 3.30 -16.93 -7.80
C VAL A 184 3.08 -16.03 -9.02
N TRP A 185 2.69 -16.61 -10.15
CA TRP A 185 2.44 -15.83 -11.36
C TRP A 185 1.18 -14.97 -11.27
N GLY A 186 0.09 -15.51 -10.69
CA GLY A 186 -1.15 -14.80 -10.50
C GLY A 186 -0.96 -13.52 -9.67
N TYR A 187 -0.28 -13.58 -8.55
CA TYR A 187 -0.02 -12.39 -7.73
C TYR A 187 1.02 -11.43 -8.35
N ARG A 188 2.00 -11.92 -9.12
CA ARG A 188 2.90 -11.04 -9.89
C ARG A 188 2.13 -10.24 -10.94
N ILE A 189 1.26 -10.91 -11.71
CA ILE A 189 0.39 -10.26 -12.69
C ILE A 189 -0.56 -9.28 -11.99
N PHE A 190 -1.12 -9.67 -10.84
CA PHE A 190 -1.95 -8.78 -10.02
C PHE A 190 -1.22 -7.48 -9.65
N ALA A 191 0.02 -7.56 -9.20
CA ALA A 191 0.82 -6.39 -8.84
C ALA A 191 1.02 -5.44 -10.05
N VAL A 192 1.21 -5.97 -11.24
CA VAL A 192 1.30 -5.17 -12.47
C VAL A 192 -0.05 -4.54 -12.80
N ILE A 193 -1.14 -5.32 -12.73
CA ILE A 193 -2.50 -4.83 -13.02
C ILE A 193 -2.87 -3.65 -12.12
N ILE A 194 -2.69 -3.78 -10.79
CA ILE A 194 -3.03 -2.68 -9.86
C ILE A 194 -2.19 -1.43 -10.13
N SER A 195 -0.92 -1.58 -10.50
CA SER A 195 -0.06 -0.44 -10.86
C SER A 195 -0.54 0.26 -12.12
N VAL A 196 -0.88 -0.49 -13.16
CA VAL A 196 -1.42 0.05 -14.42
C VAL A 196 -2.78 0.71 -14.18
N CYS A 197 -3.67 0.05 -13.42
CA CYS A 197 -4.98 0.61 -13.06
C CYS A 197 -4.87 1.93 -12.31
N ALA A 198 -3.91 2.05 -11.36
CA ALA A 198 -3.66 3.29 -10.65
C ALA A 198 -3.26 4.42 -11.61
N ILE A 199 -2.29 4.18 -12.48
CA ILE A 199 -1.80 5.17 -13.45
C ILE A 199 -2.93 5.59 -14.40
N MET A 200 -3.70 4.62 -14.93
CA MET A 200 -4.80 4.89 -15.85
C MET A 200 -5.97 5.61 -15.16
N ALA A 201 -6.30 5.25 -13.92
CA ALA A 201 -7.31 5.94 -13.13
C ALA A 201 -6.97 7.43 -12.97
N ILE A 202 -5.70 7.76 -12.68
CA ILE A 202 -5.25 9.16 -12.56
C ILE A 202 -5.34 9.91 -13.88
N ARG A 203 -4.87 9.29 -14.96
CA ARG A 203 -4.93 9.91 -16.29
C ARG A 203 -6.37 10.25 -16.67
N ASN A 204 -7.30 9.32 -16.44
CA ASN A 204 -8.71 9.53 -16.75
C ASN A 204 -9.39 10.49 -15.77
N PHE A 205 -8.98 10.51 -14.50
CA PHE A 205 -9.47 11.49 -13.52
C PHE A 205 -9.09 12.92 -13.94
N LYS A 206 -7.82 13.14 -14.38
CA LYS A 206 -7.38 14.45 -14.91
C LYS A 206 -8.17 14.89 -16.13
N LYS A 207 -8.67 13.94 -16.95
CA LYS A 207 -9.51 14.19 -18.13
C LYS A 207 -11.01 14.25 -17.78
N GLU A 208 -11.38 14.25 -16.51
CA GLU A 208 -12.76 14.27 -16.01
C GLU A 208 -13.64 13.09 -16.49
N ASN A 209 -13.04 12.01 -16.93
CA ASN A 209 -13.75 10.84 -17.45
C ASN A 209 -13.96 9.80 -16.33
N PHE A 210 -14.93 10.05 -15.45
CA PHE A 210 -15.22 9.22 -14.27
C PHE A 210 -15.65 7.79 -14.63
N LYS A 211 -16.37 7.59 -15.74
CA LYS A 211 -16.77 6.25 -16.20
C LYS A 211 -15.56 5.38 -16.46
N LYS A 212 -14.52 5.94 -17.10
CA LYS A 212 -13.26 5.21 -17.33
C LYS A 212 -12.47 4.99 -16.04
N VAL A 213 -12.50 5.92 -15.07
CA VAL A 213 -11.88 5.73 -13.75
C VAL A 213 -12.48 4.54 -13.05
N ILE A 214 -13.82 4.48 -12.96
CA ILE A 214 -14.53 3.34 -12.35
C ILE A 214 -14.23 2.04 -13.10
N GLY A 215 -14.23 2.06 -14.44
CA GLY A 215 -13.90 0.91 -15.27
C GLY A 215 -12.51 0.35 -14.97
N TRP A 216 -11.48 1.19 -14.85
CA TRP A 216 -10.15 0.74 -14.49
C TRP A 216 -10.05 0.22 -13.06
N LEU A 217 -10.71 0.85 -12.10
CA LEU A 217 -10.72 0.38 -10.71
C LEU A 217 -11.48 -0.93 -10.53
N SER A 218 -12.55 -1.18 -11.29
CA SER A 218 -13.31 -2.42 -11.22
C SER A 218 -12.57 -3.63 -11.79
N THR A 219 -11.51 -3.44 -12.59
CA THR A 219 -10.67 -4.56 -13.05
C THR A 219 -9.94 -5.25 -11.90
N ILE A 220 -9.65 -4.54 -10.80
CA ILE A 220 -8.93 -5.10 -9.64
C ILE A 220 -9.72 -6.23 -8.97
N PRO A 221 -10.96 -6.01 -8.49
CA PRO A 221 -11.76 -7.08 -7.88
C PRO A 221 -12.12 -8.19 -8.89
N ILE A 222 -12.37 -7.85 -10.16
CA ILE A 222 -12.66 -8.85 -11.20
C ILE A 222 -11.46 -9.80 -11.35
N TYR A 223 -10.24 -9.28 -11.41
CA TYR A 223 -9.04 -10.11 -11.51
C TYR A 223 -8.87 -11.03 -10.28
N LEU A 224 -9.08 -10.50 -9.07
CA LEU A 224 -8.97 -11.30 -7.84
C LEU A 224 -9.99 -12.43 -7.80
N ILE A 225 -11.22 -12.17 -8.21
CA ILE A 225 -12.27 -13.20 -8.31
C ILE A 225 -11.86 -14.25 -9.36
N ALA A 226 -11.40 -13.83 -10.53
CA ALA A 226 -10.93 -14.73 -11.56
C ALA A 226 -9.75 -15.60 -11.09
N LEU A 227 -8.77 -15.01 -10.44
CA LEU A 227 -7.62 -15.73 -9.87
C LEU A 227 -8.07 -16.75 -8.81
N PHE A 228 -8.97 -16.35 -7.92
CA PHE A 228 -9.53 -17.24 -6.91
C PHE A 228 -10.25 -18.45 -7.54
N LEU A 229 -11.08 -18.21 -8.56
CA LEU A 229 -11.77 -19.29 -9.28
C LEU A 229 -10.79 -20.23 -10.00
N VAL A 230 -9.75 -19.70 -10.62
CA VAL A 230 -8.69 -20.51 -11.25
C VAL A 230 -7.99 -21.40 -10.23
N ILE A 231 -7.62 -20.86 -9.07
CA ILE A 231 -6.99 -21.64 -7.99
C ILE A 231 -7.96 -22.74 -7.52
N LEU A 232 -9.22 -22.40 -7.28
CA LEU A 232 -10.23 -23.34 -6.79
C LEU A 232 -10.50 -24.47 -7.78
N ILE A 233 -10.66 -24.14 -9.07
CA ILE A 233 -10.88 -25.15 -10.12
C ILE A 233 -9.68 -26.08 -10.25
N PHE A 234 -8.46 -25.52 -10.21
CA PHE A 234 -7.26 -26.33 -10.32
C PHE A 234 -7.07 -27.26 -9.12
N ASP A 235 -7.38 -26.78 -7.92
CA ASP A 235 -7.36 -27.58 -6.69
C ASP A 235 -8.37 -28.73 -6.77
N LEU A 236 -9.62 -28.45 -7.13
CA LEU A 236 -10.68 -29.46 -7.23
C LEU A 236 -10.46 -30.48 -8.34
N VAL A 237 -9.99 -30.04 -9.51
CA VAL A 237 -9.94 -30.92 -10.71
C VAL A 237 -8.62 -31.66 -10.78
N TYR A 238 -7.52 -31.03 -10.38
CA TYR A 238 -6.17 -31.59 -10.58
C TYR A 238 -5.59 -32.23 -9.33
N ILE A 239 -5.69 -31.60 -8.18
CA ILE A 239 -5.07 -32.11 -6.95
C ILE A 239 -5.93 -33.20 -6.33
N ASN A 240 -7.20 -32.93 -6.06
CA ASN A 240 -8.09 -33.93 -5.45
C ASN A 240 -8.22 -35.21 -6.28
N LYS A 241 -8.21 -35.11 -7.61
CA LYS A 241 -8.28 -36.25 -8.48
C LYS A 241 -7.00 -37.11 -8.45
N ASN A 242 -5.83 -36.47 -8.33
CA ASN A 242 -4.55 -37.18 -8.32
C ASN A 242 -4.13 -37.67 -6.92
N GLU A 243 -4.69 -37.11 -5.84
CA GLU A 243 -4.45 -37.60 -4.48
C GLU A 243 -5.29 -38.83 -4.13
N LEU A 244 -6.43 -39.03 -4.79
CA LEU A 244 -7.29 -40.18 -4.58
C LEU A 244 -6.78 -41.47 -5.26
N ASP A 245 -5.83 -41.35 -6.20
CA ASP A 245 -5.25 -42.49 -6.96
C ASP A 245 -3.88 -42.92 -6.38
N LYS A 246 -3.49 -42.48 -5.19
CA LYS A 246 -2.29 -42.95 -4.44
C LYS A 246 -2.67 -43.50 -3.07
#